data_b4f2af40c12788b0588eddf79cc6850b
#
_entry.id   b4f2af40c12788b0588eddf79cc6850b
#
_cell.length_a   1.000
_cell.length_b   1.000
_cell.length_c   1.000
_cell.angle_alpha   90.00
_cell.angle_beta   90.00
_cell.angle_gamma   90.00
#
_symmetry.space_group_name_H-M   'P 1'
#
loop_
_entity.id
_entity.type
_entity.pdbx_description
1 polymer ?
#
loop_
_entity_poly.entity_id
_entity_poly.type
_entity_poly.pdbx_seq_one_letter_code
_entity_poly.pdbx_strand_id
1 'polypeptide(L)'
;MHTAYTRNHALARRGEAYAAQFYRRRGGQVLAHNVHYAVGEIDLVVLAGDTVIFVEVKTRSRRDFGVAEAVSPRKLARLRKAARLWLKDKPFTQVRFDVVALVTCGAGFELEHYPGVDDGPR
;
A
#
# COMPACT_ATOMS: atom_id res chain seq x y z
N MET A 1 21.00 -18.66 5.99
CA MET A 1 19.83 -19.31 5.40
C MET A 1 18.58 -18.52 5.69
N HIS A 2 17.76 -18.24 4.68
CA HIS A 2 16.56 -17.46 4.86
C HIS A 2 15.37 -18.36 5.15
N THR A 3 14.63 -18.03 6.19
CA THR A 3 13.37 -18.70 6.47
C THR A 3 12.32 -18.18 5.47
N ALA A 4 11.17 -18.85 5.43
CA ALA A 4 10.06 -18.40 4.59
C ALA A 4 9.59 -17.00 5.02
N TYR A 5 9.56 -16.76 6.32
CA TYR A 5 9.20 -15.45 6.86
C TYR A 5 10.15 -14.36 6.32
N THR A 6 11.45 -14.62 6.37
CA THR A 6 12.45 -13.65 5.91
C THR A 6 12.30 -13.37 4.43
N ARG A 7 12.06 -14.42 3.62
CA ARG A 7 11.88 -14.23 2.18
C ARG A 7 10.64 -13.42 1.87
N ASN A 8 9.53 -13.68 2.58
CA ASN A 8 8.29 -12.94 2.37
C ASN A 8 8.44 -11.49 2.78
N HIS A 9 9.20 -11.24 3.84
CA HIS A 9 9.45 -9.88 4.30
C HIS A 9 10.28 -9.10 3.27
N ALA A 10 11.30 -9.76 2.71
CA ALA A 10 12.13 -9.12 1.68
C ALA A 10 11.31 -8.83 0.43
N LEU A 11 10.43 -9.77 0.04
CA LEU A 11 9.56 -9.57 -1.11
C LEU A 11 8.62 -8.39 -0.88
N ALA A 12 8.04 -8.31 0.31
CA ALA A 12 7.13 -7.20 0.65
C ALA A 12 7.85 -5.86 0.54
N ARG A 13 9.08 -5.77 1.03
CA ARG A 13 9.85 -4.52 0.94
C ARG A 13 10.16 -4.14 -0.49
N ARG A 14 10.51 -5.12 -1.31
CA ARG A 14 10.77 -4.86 -2.71
C ARG A 14 9.52 -4.35 -3.41
N GLY A 15 8.37 -4.93 -3.07
CA GLY A 15 7.09 -4.49 -3.62
C GLY A 15 6.76 -3.07 -3.21
N GLU A 16 6.99 -2.73 -1.95
CA GLU A 16 6.73 -1.38 -1.47
C GLU A 16 7.63 -0.36 -2.18
N ALA A 17 8.89 -0.71 -2.39
CA ALA A 17 9.81 0.16 -3.12
C ALA A 17 9.36 0.36 -4.56
N TYR A 18 8.87 -0.71 -5.19
CA TYR A 18 8.36 -0.65 -6.55
C TYR A 18 7.12 0.24 -6.62
N ALA A 19 6.20 0.09 -5.67
CA ALA A 19 5.01 0.92 -5.60
C ALA A 19 5.35 2.39 -5.38
N ALA A 20 6.33 2.66 -4.52
CA ALA A 20 6.77 4.04 -4.29
C ALA A 20 7.27 4.68 -5.59
N GLN A 21 8.04 3.92 -6.37
CA GLN A 21 8.57 4.40 -7.63
C GLN A 21 7.43 4.65 -8.64
N PHE A 22 6.41 3.80 -8.63
CA PHE A 22 5.22 3.98 -9.46
C PHE A 22 4.58 5.34 -9.22
N TYR A 23 4.42 5.71 -7.95
CA TYR A 23 3.83 7.01 -7.61
C TYR A 23 4.77 8.17 -7.94
N ARG A 24 6.06 8.01 -7.69
CA ARG A 24 7.03 9.07 -7.99
C ARG A 24 7.07 9.38 -9.47
N ARG A 25 6.97 8.37 -10.32
CA ARG A 25 6.97 8.57 -11.77
C ARG A 25 5.73 9.32 -12.25
N ARG A 26 4.68 9.32 -11.45
CA ARG A 26 3.46 10.06 -11.75
C ARG A 26 3.40 11.41 -11.05
N GLY A 27 4.53 11.87 -10.52
CA GLY A 27 4.61 13.16 -9.87
C GLY A 27 4.24 13.15 -8.40
N GLY A 28 4.01 11.99 -7.82
CA GLY A 28 3.70 11.89 -6.40
C GLY A 28 4.94 12.05 -5.54
N GLN A 29 4.74 12.56 -4.35
CA GLN A 29 5.79 12.69 -3.35
C GLN A 29 5.51 11.70 -2.23
N VAL A 30 6.47 10.82 -1.93
CA VAL A 30 6.31 9.86 -0.85
C VAL A 30 6.60 10.58 0.47
N LEU A 31 5.59 10.69 1.31
CA LEU A 31 5.70 11.37 2.59
C LEU A 31 6.14 10.45 3.70
N ALA A 32 5.74 9.18 3.62
CA ALA A 32 6.08 8.20 4.65
C ALA A 32 5.90 6.80 4.09
N HIS A 33 6.55 5.83 4.72
CA HIS A 33 6.37 4.43 4.37
C HIS A 33 6.54 3.59 5.62
N ASN A 34 5.91 2.41 5.61
CA ASN A 34 5.98 1.46 6.71
C ASN A 34 5.60 2.09 8.06
N VAL A 35 4.46 2.76 8.07
CA VAL A 35 3.96 3.40 9.29
C VAL A 35 3.17 2.37 10.08
N HIS A 36 3.53 2.21 11.34
CA HIS A 36 2.91 1.19 12.20
C HIS A 36 2.22 1.83 13.40
N TYR A 37 0.95 1.47 13.58
CA TYR A 37 0.21 1.83 14.78
C TYR A 37 -0.43 0.57 15.32
N ALA A 38 -0.83 0.59 16.58
CA ALA A 38 -1.50 -0.56 17.18
C ALA A 38 -2.77 -0.94 16.43
N VAL A 39 -3.47 0.06 15.86
CA VAL A 39 -4.73 -0.17 15.16
C VAL A 39 -4.55 -0.59 13.71
N GLY A 40 -3.37 -0.44 13.12
CA GLY A 40 -3.13 -0.82 11.74
C GLY A 40 -1.86 -0.24 11.19
N GLU A 41 -1.58 -0.55 9.92
CA GLU A 41 -0.35 -0.14 9.25
C GLU A 41 -0.68 0.58 7.95
N ILE A 42 0.26 1.42 7.52
CA ILE A 42 0.18 2.09 6.24
C ILE A 42 1.48 1.79 5.50
N ASP A 43 1.37 1.18 4.32
CA ASP A 43 2.56 0.83 3.56
C ASP A 43 3.22 2.06 2.95
N LEU A 44 2.43 2.95 2.36
CA LEU A 44 2.93 4.20 1.79
C LEU A 44 1.94 5.33 2.05
N VAL A 45 2.49 6.52 2.24
CA VAL A 45 1.71 7.76 2.23
C VAL A 45 2.27 8.64 1.13
N VAL A 46 1.44 9.01 0.18
CA VAL A 46 1.87 9.76 -1.00
C VAL A 46 1.06 11.05 -1.10
N LEU A 47 1.73 12.13 -1.45
CA LEU A 47 1.06 13.39 -1.75
C LEU A 47 1.03 13.56 -3.27
N ALA A 48 -0.15 13.65 -3.84
CA ALA A 48 -0.34 13.90 -5.26
C ALA A 48 -1.22 15.12 -5.41
N GLY A 49 -0.61 16.23 -5.83
CA GLY A 49 -1.31 17.51 -5.83
C GLY A 49 -1.72 17.85 -4.40
N ASP A 50 -3.01 18.02 -4.18
CA ASP A 50 -3.53 18.36 -2.86
C ASP A 50 -4.09 17.15 -2.12
N THR A 51 -3.94 15.97 -2.68
CA THR A 51 -4.54 14.76 -2.12
C THR A 51 -3.48 13.89 -1.47
N VAL A 52 -3.72 13.50 -0.23
CA VAL A 52 -2.90 12.51 0.46
C VAL A 52 -3.47 11.14 0.17
N ILE A 53 -2.63 10.24 -0.33
CA ILE A 53 -3.03 8.89 -0.70
C ILE A 53 -2.41 7.92 0.29
N PHE A 54 -3.26 7.14 0.94
CA PHE A 54 -2.82 6.05 1.82
C PHE A 54 -2.89 4.77 1.01
N VAL A 55 -1.76 4.09 0.89
CA VAL A 55 -1.62 2.98 -0.05
C VAL A 55 -1.38 1.67 0.69
N GLU A 56 -2.17 0.68 0.34
CA GLU A 56 -1.93 -0.70 0.75
C GLU A 56 -1.24 -1.40 -0.40
N VAL A 57 -0.08 -1.98 -0.15
CA VAL A 57 0.69 -2.68 -1.18
C VAL A 57 0.57 -4.18 -0.92
N LYS A 58 0.05 -4.91 -1.91
CA LYS A 58 -0.12 -6.34 -1.83
C LYS A 58 0.86 -6.99 -2.80
N THR A 59 1.85 -7.69 -2.27
CA THR A 59 2.88 -8.31 -3.10
C THR A 59 2.77 -9.82 -3.02
N ARG A 60 2.73 -10.46 -4.17
CA ARG A 60 2.64 -11.91 -4.28
C ARG A 60 3.70 -12.42 -5.22
N SER A 61 4.19 -13.64 -4.98
CA SER A 61 4.98 -14.31 -5.96
C SER A 61 4.06 -14.90 -7.03
N ARG A 62 4.62 -15.19 -8.20
CA ARG A 62 3.80 -15.78 -9.26
C ARG A 62 3.24 -17.13 -8.87
N ARG A 63 3.89 -17.81 -7.93
CA ARG A 63 3.40 -19.10 -7.45
C ARG A 63 2.09 -18.97 -6.70
N ASP A 64 1.87 -17.82 -6.09
CA ASP A 64 0.66 -17.56 -5.32
C ASP A 64 -0.40 -16.87 -6.16
N PHE A 65 -0.15 -16.78 -7.45
CA PHE A 65 -1.09 -16.15 -8.37
C PHE A 65 -2.40 -16.90 -8.35
N GLY A 66 -3.49 -16.19 -8.26
CA GLY A 66 -4.79 -16.81 -8.16
C GLY A 66 -5.33 -16.83 -6.74
N VAL A 67 -4.46 -16.70 -5.77
CA VAL A 67 -4.89 -16.48 -4.41
C VAL A 67 -5.17 -15.00 -4.31
N ALA A 68 -6.18 -14.59 -5.00
CA ALA A 68 -6.52 -13.19 -5.07
C ALA A 68 -7.20 -12.80 -3.79
N GLU A 69 -6.41 -12.41 -2.84
CA GLU A 69 -6.99 -11.77 -1.72
C GLU A 69 -7.07 -10.34 -2.02
N ALA A 70 -8.20 -9.90 -2.47
CA ALA A 70 -8.50 -8.51 -2.45
C ALA A 70 -8.26 -8.01 -1.04
N VAL A 71 -7.95 -6.75 -0.90
CA VAL A 71 -7.84 -6.16 0.42
C VAL A 71 -9.20 -6.24 1.07
N SER A 72 -9.28 -6.96 2.18
CA SER A 72 -10.56 -7.21 2.84
C SER A 72 -11.11 -5.93 3.46
N PRO A 73 -12.44 -5.88 3.69
CA PRO A 73 -13.02 -4.74 4.41
C PRO A 73 -12.36 -4.50 5.77
N ARG A 74 -11.93 -5.59 6.41
CA ARG A 74 -11.24 -5.48 7.70
C ARG A 74 -9.92 -4.75 7.55
N LYS A 75 -9.14 -5.08 6.52
CA LYS A 75 -7.87 -4.41 6.27
C LYS A 75 -8.07 -2.95 5.91
N LEU A 76 -9.08 -2.64 5.11
CA LEU A 76 -9.39 -1.26 4.77
C LEU A 76 -9.81 -0.47 5.99
N ALA A 77 -10.59 -1.08 6.88
CA ALA A 77 -10.99 -0.41 8.12
C ALA A 77 -9.77 -0.08 8.98
N ARG A 78 -8.82 -1.01 9.07
CA ARG A 78 -7.59 -0.79 9.83
C ARG A 78 -6.73 0.28 9.19
N LEU A 79 -6.65 0.28 7.86
CA LEU A 79 -5.92 1.31 7.13
C LEU A 79 -6.51 2.69 7.40
N ARG A 80 -7.84 2.80 7.40
CA ARG A 80 -8.50 4.07 7.67
C ARG A 80 -8.23 4.56 9.09
N LYS A 81 -8.21 3.64 10.06
CA LYS A 81 -7.89 4.02 11.44
C LYS A 81 -6.47 4.52 11.56
N ALA A 82 -5.53 3.82 10.90
CA ALA A 82 -4.14 4.25 10.88
C ALA A 82 -4.00 5.61 10.20
N ALA A 83 -4.73 5.81 9.11
CA ALA A 83 -4.68 7.07 8.38
C ALA A 83 -5.16 8.24 9.24
N ARG A 84 -6.21 8.03 10.03
CA ARG A 84 -6.68 9.08 10.93
C ARG A 84 -5.61 9.48 11.94
N LEU A 85 -4.88 8.50 12.47
CA LEU A 85 -3.81 8.80 13.41
C LEU A 85 -2.68 9.56 12.72
N TRP A 86 -2.33 9.15 11.50
CA TRP A 86 -1.28 9.83 10.76
C TRP A 86 -1.66 11.27 10.42
N LEU A 87 -2.93 11.51 10.11
CA LEU A 87 -3.42 12.83 9.73
C LEU A 87 -3.56 13.78 10.91
N LYS A 88 -3.57 13.26 12.13
CA LYS A 88 -3.77 14.08 13.30
C LYS A 88 -2.76 15.23 13.33
N ASP A 89 -3.26 16.45 13.52
CA ASP A 89 -2.46 17.67 13.57
C ASP A 89 -1.76 18.03 12.24
N LYS A 90 -2.21 17.44 11.15
CA LYS A 90 -1.68 17.77 9.82
C LYS A 90 -2.76 18.50 9.02
N PRO A 91 -2.36 19.39 8.10
CA PRO A 91 -3.34 20.25 7.41
C PRO A 91 -3.99 19.63 6.20
N PHE A 92 -3.84 18.34 5.99
CA PHE A 92 -4.39 17.69 4.80
C PHE A 92 -5.87 17.42 4.97
N THR A 93 -6.67 17.77 3.98
CA THR A 93 -8.12 17.58 4.01
C THR A 93 -8.63 16.68 2.90
N GLN A 94 -7.86 16.51 1.82
CA GLN A 94 -8.25 15.62 0.73
C GLN A 94 -7.48 14.33 0.85
N VAL A 95 -8.20 13.23 0.94
CA VAL A 95 -7.64 11.93 1.25
C VAL A 95 -8.18 10.90 0.27
N ARG A 96 -7.32 9.99 -0.15
CA ARG A 96 -7.69 8.88 -1.02
C ARG A 96 -7.01 7.62 -0.52
N PHE A 97 -7.67 6.47 -0.69
CA PHE A 97 -7.11 5.18 -0.33
C PHE A 97 -6.91 4.37 -1.60
N ASP A 98 -5.70 3.90 -1.81
CA ASP A 98 -5.35 3.11 -2.99
C ASP A 98 -4.86 1.73 -2.58
N VAL A 99 -5.05 0.78 -3.48
CA VAL A 99 -4.42 -0.53 -3.37
C VAL A 99 -3.53 -0.72 -4.59
N VAL A 100 -2.32 -1.19 -4.36
CA VAL A 100 -1.40 -1.56 -5.42
C VAL A 100 -1.09 -3.03 -5.26
N ALA A 101 -1.44 -3.82 -6.27
CA ALA A 101 -1.20 -5.25 -6.27
C ALA A 101 -0.04 -5.56 -7.19
N LEU A 102 0.92 -6.32 -6.70
CA LEU A 102 2.14 -6.65 -7.40
C LEU A 102 2.32 -8.17 -7.44
N VAL A 103 2.65 -8.68 -8.62
CA VAL A 103 2.98 -10.09 -8.80
C VAL A 103 4.36 -10.15 -9.42
N THR A 104 5.23 -11.00 -8.89
CA THR A 104 6.59 -11.13 -9.43
C THR A 104 6.54 -11.56 -10.89
N CYS A 105 7.39 -10.94 -11.69
CA CYS A 105 7.49 -11.21 -13.12
C CYS A 105 8.96 -11.04 -13.51
N GLY A 106 9.68 -12.15 -13.71
CA GLY A 106 11.09 -12.09 -13.94
C GLY A 106 11.80 -11.43 -12.76
N ALA A 107 12.58 -10.39 -13.03
CA ALA A 107 13.28 -9.65 -11.99
C ALA A 107 12.44 -8.51 -11.42
N GLY A 108 11.27 -8.26 -11.97
CA GLY A 108 10.41 -7.16 -11.54
C GLY A 108 9.03 -7.62 -11.15
N PHE A 109 8.06 -6.75 -11.39
CA PHE A 109 6.67 -7.00 -11.00
C PHE A 109 5.72 -6.59 -12.10
N GLU A 110 4.58 -7.28 -12.15
CA GLU A 110 3.40 -6.76 -12.83
C GLU A 110 2.59 -6.03 -11.78
N LEU A 111 2.12 -4.84 -12.12
CA LEU A 111 1.44 -3.97 -11.18
C LEU A 111 0.00 -3.71 -11.63
N GLU A 112 -0.92 -3.83 -10.69
CA GLU A 112 -2.29 -3.37 -10.88
C GLU A 112 -2.58 -2.30 -9.83
N HIS A 113 -3.10 -1.17 -10.30
CA HIS A 113 -3.38 -0.04 -9.44
C HIS A 113 -4.88 0.14 -9.31
N TYR A 114 -5.35 0.16 -8.08
CA TYR A 114 -6.76 0.38 -7.76
C TYR A 114 -6.87 1.69 -6.99
N PRO A 115 -7.02 2.82 -7.70
CA PRO A 115 -7.11 4.11 -7.02
C PRO A 115 -8.49 4.32 -6.42
N GLY A 116 -8.52 5.02 -5.30
CA GLY A 116 -9.77 5.43 -4.69
C GLY A 116 -10.64 4.26 -4.26
N VAL A 117 -10.03 3.23 -3.65
CA VAL A 117 -10.82 2.11 -3.16
C VAL A 117 -11.72 2.58 -2.04
N ASP A 118 -12.97 2.20 -2.16
CA ASP A 118 -13.94 2.54 -1.16
C ASP A 118 -13.92 1.48 -0.07
N ASP A 119 -14.37 1.89 1.09
CA ASP A 119 -14.50 0.98 2.21
C ASP A 119 -15.79 0.16 2.13
N GLY A 120 -16.40 0.16 0.96
CA GLY A 120 -17.61 -0.60 0.74
C GLY A 120 -18.85 0.22 0.96
N PRO A 121 -19.99 -0.43 0.94
CA PRO A 121 -21.25 0.31 1.07
C PRO A 121 -21.32 1.07 2.38
N ARG A 122 -21.89 2.22 2.30
CA ARG A 122 -22.13 3.08 3.45
C ARG A 122 -23.44 2.75 4.09
#